data_00575ed8c505950ae4b3f1979b7b0304
#
_entry.id   00575ed8c505950ae4b3f1979b7b0304
#
_cell.length_a   1.000
_cell.length_b   1.000
_cell.length_c   1.000
_cell.angle_alpha   90.00
_cell.angle_beta   90.00
_cell.angle_gamma   90.00
#
_symmetry.space_group_name_H-M   'P 1'
#
loop_
_entity.id
_entity.type
_entity.pdbx_description
1 polymer ?
#
loop_
_entity_poly.entity_id
_entity_poly.type
_entity_poly.pdbx_seq_one_letter_code
_entity_poly.pdbx_strand_id
1 'polypeptide(L)'
;MFRIAICDDMHDFLMQAKALVSEWKKGSDDVMIELFEDGDSLIDAHLKNPFDIILLDIVMPLINGIDTAAQIRKSDKIVKIVFLTSSPEFAIESYSVHASGYVLKPLDKKLYCCLDDIYESIEDSTKYILVKDANFVHRVELRNIEYAEAQGKHVIFFLSDKNQIKSSEPFYVYEDKLSVKDGFFKCHRSYLVNIYRISQYTPKEITTRSGCRIPISRTAHKEFETAYFELMFDRRDI
;
A
#
# COMPACT_ATOMS: atom_id res chain seq x y z
N MET A 1 -8.28 8.26 -10.97
CA MET A 1 -9.36 8.88 -10.18
C MET A 1 -9.65 7.98 -9.01
N PHE A 2 -9.40 8.47 -7.83
CA PHE A 2 -9.46 7.72 -6.57
C PHE A 2 -10.85 7.90 -5.94
N ARG A 3 -11.50 6.81 -5.54
CA ARG A 3 -12.89 6.86 -5.07
C ARG A 3 -12.99 6.56 -3.58
N ILE A 4 -13.56 7.49 -2.83
CA ILE A 4 -13.77 7.38 -1.38
C ILE A 4 -15.28 7.41 -1.10
N ALA A 5 -15.77 6.39 -0.40
CA ALA A 5 -17.09 6.40 0.19
C ALA A 5 -17.04 6.85 1.65
N ILE A 6 -18.02 7.61 2.10
CA ILE A 6 -18.23 7.96 3.50
C ILE A 6 -19.65 7.56 3.85
N CYS A 7 -19.80 6.73 4.88
CA CYS A 7 -21.11 6.23 5.34
C CYS A 7 -21.30 6.46 6.82
N ASP A 8 -22.35 7.19 7.17
CA ASP A 8 -22.72 7.58 8.53
C ASP A 8 -24.22 7.99 8.52
N ASP A 9 -25.01 7.54 9.47
CA ASP A 9 -26.45 7.89 9.56
C ASP A 9 -26.67 9.33 10.05
N MET A 10 -25.65 9.97 10.61
CA MET A 10 -25.71 11.34 11.06
C MET A 10 -25.14 12.29 10.01
N HIS A 11 -26.01 13.09 9.40
CA HIS A 11 -25.64 14.04 8.34
C HIS A 11 -24.48 14.99 8.74
N ASP A 12 -24.44 15.45 9.98
CA ASP A 12 -23.38 16.34 10.47
C ASP A 12 -22.00 15.68 10.42
N PHE A 13 -21.90 14.38 10.77
CA PHE A 13 -20.65 13.64 10.68
C PHE A 13 -20.26 13.34 9.23
N LEU A 14 -21.22 13.05 8.35
CA LEU A 14 -20.97 12.93 6.90
C LEU A 14 -20.30 14.20 6.37
N MET A 15 -20.86 15.36 6.71
CA MET A 15 -20.34 16.66 6.23
C MET A 15 -18.98 16.99 6.84
N GLN A 16 -18.76 16.66 8.12
CA GLN A 16 -17.47 16.82 8.79
C GLN A 16 -16.40 15.94 8.13
N ALA A 17 -16.68 14.66 7.94
CA ALA A 17 -15.76 13.72 7.30
C ALA A 17 -15.44 14.14 5.85
N LYS A 18 -16.48 14.55 5.08
CA LYS A 18 -16.30 15.09 3.72
C LYS A 18 -15.39 16.31 3.71
N ALA A 19 -15.57 17.24 4.64
CA ALA A 19 -14.74 18.45 4.72
C ALA A 19 -13.27 18.10 5.00
N LEU A 20 -13.01 17.18 5.96
CA LEU A 20 -11.66 16.71 6.28
C LEU A 20 -11.00 15.99 5.08
N VAL A 21 -11.71 15.08 4.42
CA VAL A 21 -11.17 14.38 3.23
C VAL A 21 -10.89 15.36 2.09
N SER A 22 -11.76 16.34 1.89
CA SER A 22 -11.55 17.37 0.86
C SER A 22 -10.36 18.29 1.18
N GLU A 23 -10.13 18.61 2.45
CA GLU A 23 -8.96 19.37 2.89
C GLU A 23 -7.67 18.56 2.76
N TRP A 24 -7.71 17.28 3.12
CA TRP A 24 -6.58 16.35 3.03
C TRP A 24 -6.04 16.25 1.58
N LYS A 25 -6.91 16.23 0.57
CA LYS A 25 -6.55 16.20 -0.87
C LYS A 25 -6.72 17.54 -1.59
N LYS A 26 -6.57 18.65 -0.88
CA LYS A 26 -6.70 19.99 -1.46
C LYS A 26 -5.77 20.18 -2.67
N GLY A 27 -6.38 20.40 -3.83
CA GLY A 27 -5.66 20.60 -5.10
C GLY A 27 -5.44 19.33 -5.93
N SER A 28 -5.98 18.18 -5.52
CA SER A 28 -5.98 16.95 -6.32
C SER A 28 -7.35 16.76 -6.97
N ASP A 29 -7.42 16.91 -8.31
CA ASP A 29 -8.63 16.64 -9.09
C ASP A 29 -8.96 15.14 -9.22
N ASP A 30 -8.13 14.28 -8.63
CA ASP A 30 -8.20 12.82 -8.79
C ASP A 30 -9.01 12.10 -7.73
N VAL A 31 -9.65 12.80 -6.78
CA VAL A 31 -10.42 12.18 -5.69
C VAL A 31 -11.91 12.46 -5.85
N MET A 32 -12.71 11.38 -5.92
CA MET A 32 -14.17 11.42 -5.93
C MET A 32 -14.70 10.96 -4.56
N ILE A 33 -15.57 11.76 -3.93
CA ILE A 33 -16.18 11.44 -2.63
C ILE A 33 -17.67 11.23 -2.83
N GLU A 34 -18.17 10.08 -2.37
CA GLU A 34 -19.60 9.75 -2.36
C GLU A 34 -20.05 9.53 -0.90
N LEU A 35 -21.28 10.02 -0.58
CA LEU A 35 -21.85 9.98 0.77
C LEU A 35 -23.02 9.01 0.83
N PHE A 36 -23.12 8.26 1.92
CA PHE A 36 -24.16 7.28 2.17
C PHE A 36 -24.68 7.43 3.61
N GLU A 37 -25.98 7.36 3.81
CA GLU A 37 -26.63 7.44 5.12
C GLU A 37 -26.94 6.06 5.71
N ASP A 38 -26.72 4.99 4.93
CA ASP A 38 -26.97 3.60 5.35
C ASP A 38 -26.02 2.61 4.64
N GLY A 39 -25.83 1.43 5.28
CA GLY A 39 -24.94 0.39 4.81
C GLY A 39 -25.41 -0.30 3.52
N ASP A 40 -26.73 -0.47 3.31
CA ASP A 40 -27.25 -1.17 2.14
C ASP A 40 -26.99 -0.37 0.86
N SER A 41 -27.25 0.95 0.89
CA SER A 41 -26.93 1.85 -0.23
C SER A 41 -25.45 1.88 -0.55
N LEU A 42 -24.58 1.87 0.47
CA LEU A 42 -23.13 1.78 0.30
C LEU A 42 -22.74 0.46 -0.38
N ILE A 43 -23.25 -0.68 0.08
CA ILE A 43 -22.96 -2.00 -0.49
C ILE A 43 -23.36 -2.04 -1.96
N ASP A 44 -24.56 -1.58 -2.29
CA ASP A 44 -25.08 -1.57 -3.66
C ASP A 44 -24.23 -0.68 -4.60
N ALA A 45 -23.79 0.47 -4.11
CA ALA A 45 -22.92 1.38 -4.86
C ALA A 45 -21.54 0.76 -5.10
N HIS A 46 -20.96 0.14 -4.05
CA HIS A 46 -19.65 -0.51 -4.12
C HIS A 46 -19.65 -1.70 -5.09
N LEU A 47 -20.70 -2.51 -5.09
CA LEU A 47 -20.85 -3.64 -6.02
C LEU A 47 -20.92 -3.20 -7.49
N LYS A 48 -21.54 -2.05 -7.77
CA LYS A 48 -21.67 -1.50 -9.13
C LYS A 48 -20.37 -0.87 -9.60
N ASN A 49 -19.72 -0.13 -8.72
CA ASN A 49 -18.49 0.59 -9.02
C ASN A 49 -17.62 0.68 -7.75
N PRO A 50 -16.62 -0.19 -7.58
CA PRO A 50 -15.86 -0.30 -6.34
C PRO A 50 -15.17 0.99 -5.90
N PHE A 51 -15.15 1.23 -4.59
CA PHE A 51 -14.39 2.29 -3.94
C PHE A 51 -12.99 1.80 -3.57
N ASP A 52 -12.02 2.71 -3.50
CA ASP A 52 -10.67 2.43 -3.04
C ASP A 52 -10.57 2.49 -1.52
N ILE A 53 -11.27 3.47 -0.92
CA ILE A 53 -11.39 3.62 0.54
C ILE A 53 -12.88 3.76 0.91
N ILE A 54 -13.26 3.15 2.03
CA ILE A 54 -14.57 3.31 2.66
C ILE A 54 -14.34 3.81 4.10
N LEU A 55 -14.84 4.99 4.40
CA LEU A 55 -14.94 5.53 5.75
C LEU A 55 -16.33 5.20 6.28
N LEU A 56 -16.44 4.42 7.34
CA LEU A 56 -17.67 3.76 7.75
C LEU A 56 -17.94 3.95 9.24
N ASP A 57 -19.06 4.55 9.60
CA ASP A 57 -19.50 4.51 10.99
C ASP A 57 -19.93 3.08 11.38
N ILE A 58 -19.73 2.76 12.66
CA ILE A 58 -20.12 1.45 13.20
C ILE A 58 -21.57 1.47 13.69
N VAL A 59 -21.95 2.56 14.36
CA VAL A 59 -23.24 2.63 15.04
C VAL A 59 -24.26 3.27 14.13
N MET A 60 -24.89 2.46 13.28
CA MET A 60 -25.94 2.90 12.35
C MET A 60 -27.21 2.06 12.53
N PRO A 61 -28.40 2.63 12.23
CA PRO A 61 -29.65 1.88 12.20
C PRO A 61 -29.67 0.76 11.16
N LEU A 62 -30.50 -0.24 11.36
CA LEU A 62 -30.74 -1.39 10.45
C LEU A 62 -29.53 -2.32 10.34
N ILE A 63 -28.52 -1.94 9.63
CA ILE A 63 -27.25 -2.67 9.46
C ILE A 63 -26.14 -1.84 10.08
N ASN A 64 -25.43 -2.38 11.06
CA ASN A 64 -24.26 -1.72 11.64
C ASN A 64 -23.04 -1.75 10.69
N GLY A 65 -22.04 -0.91 10.95
CA GLY A 65 -20.86 -0.82 10.10
C GLY A 65 -20.03 -2.10 10.02
N ILE A 66 -19.97 -2.89 11.10
CA ILE A 66 -19.22 -4.16 11.09
C ILE A 66 -19.89 -5.17 10.13
N ASP A 67 -21.21 -5.30 10.20
CA ASP A 67 -21.96 -6.19 9.31
C ASP A 67 -21.91 -5.71 7.86
N THR A 68 -21.97 -4.38 7.63
CA THR A 68 -21.77 -3.75 6.32
C THR A 68 -20.40 -4.12 5.76
N ALA A 69 -19.34 -3.94 6.55
CA ALA A 69 -17.96 -4.31 6.18
C ALA A 69 -17.86 -5.82 5.89
N ALA A 70 -18.48 -6.68 6.71
CA ALA A 70 -18.47 -8.12 6.50
C ALA A 70 -19.16 -8.53 5.20
N GLN A 71 -20.25 -7.84 4.79
CA GLN A 71 -20.89 -8.07 3.50
C GLN A 71 -20.00 -7.65 2.33
N ILE A 72 -19.37 -6.46 2.42
CA ILE A 72 -18.43 -5.99 1.40
C ILE A 72 -17.27 -6.98 1.25
N ARG A 73 -16.73 -7.53 2.36
CA ARG A 73 -15.62 -8.51 2.35
C ARG A 73 -15.96 -9.84 1.66
N LYS A 74 -17.23 -10.17 1.47
CA LYS A 74 -17.62 -11.36 0.68
C LYS A 74 -17.27 -11.19 -0.80
N SER A 75 -17.37 -9.98 -1.33
CA SER A 75 -17.11 -9.66 -2.75
C SER A 75 -15.76 -8.98 -2.97
N ASP A 76 -15.31 -8.13 -2.04
CA ASP A 76 -14.06 -7.39 -2.13
C ASP A 76 -13.21 -7.53 -0.85
N LYS A 77 -12.07 -8.20 -0.99
CA LYS A 77 -11.09 -8.39 0.10
C LYS A 77 -10.00 -7.32 0.14
N ILE A 78 -9.99 -6.42 -0.87
CA ILE A 78 -8.88 -5.49 -1.11
C ILE A 78 -9.22 -4.06 -0.67
N VAL A 79 -10.47 -3.62 -0.84
CA VAL A 79 -10.91 -2.28 -0.49
C VAL A 79 -10.47 -1.91 0.94
N LYS A 80 -10.00 -0.69 1.11
CA LYS A 80 -9.55 -0.20 2.42
C LYS A 80 -10.75 0.30 3.22
N ILE A 81 -11.01 -0.30 4.38
CA ILE A 81 -12.12 0.09 5.26
C ILE A 81 -11.54 0.72 6.52
N VAL A 82 -11.95 1.96 6.81
CA VAL A 82 -11.62 2.70 8.02
C VAL A 82 -12.90 2.94 8.79
N PHE A 83 -12.93 2.49 10.03
CA PHE A 83 -14.06 2.80 10.90
C PHE A 83 -13.94 4.18 11.54
N LEU A 84 -15.02 4.95 11.47
CA LEU A 84 -15.18 6.24 12.13
C LEU A 84 -16.26 6.07 13.20
N THR A 85 -15.94 6.04 14.48
CA THR A 85 -16.93 5.73 15.51
C THR A 85 -16.72 6.49 16.81
N SER A 86 -17.77 6.68 17.59
CA SER A 86 -17.69 7.22 18.94
C SER A 86 -17.40 6.17 20.02
N SER A 87 -17.50 4.87 19.69
CA SER A 87 -17.29 3.80 20.67
C SER A 87 -15.95 3.08 20.45
N PRO A 88 -15.07 3.00 21.46
CA PRO A 88 -13.82 2.25 21.37
C PRO A 88 -14.02 0.72 21.47
N GLU A 89 -15.21 0.25 21.87
CA GLU A 89 -15.47 -1.15 22.17
C GLU A 89 -15.37 -2.07 20.96
N PHE A 90 -15.68 -1.56 19.77
CA PHE A 90 -15.67 -2.32 18.52
C PHE A 90 -14.28 -2.48 17.88
N ALA A 91 -13.23 -1.96 18.52
CA ALA A 91 -11.88 -2.05 17.97
C ALA A 91 -11.43 -3.53 17.74
N ILE A 92 -11.80 -4.44 18.65
CA ILE A 92 -11.48 -5.87 18.52
C ILE A 92 -12.26 -6.50 17.35
N GLU A 93 -13.54 -6.18 17.20
CA GLU A 93 -14.38 -6.72 16.14
C GLU A 93 -13.95 -6.24 14.74
N SER A 94 -13.38 -5.03 14.66
CA SER A 94 -12.86 -4.47 13.41
C SER A 94 -11.73 -5.32 12.78
N TYR A 95 -10.98 -6.07 13.60
CA TYR A 95 -9.98 -7.01 13.09
C TYR A 95 -10.59 -8.18 12.30
N SER A 96 -11.79 -8.63 12.66
CA SER A 96 -12.47 -9.75 11.97
C SER A 96 -12.80 -9.43 10.51
N VAL A 97 -13.00 -8.18 10.18
CA VAL A 97 -13.29 -7.67 8.83
C VAL A 97 -12.07 -7.07 8.13
N HIS A 98 -10.88 -7.27 8.70
CA HIS A 98 -9.62 -6.73 8.18
C HIS A 98 -9.72 -5.22 7.91
N ALA A 99 -10.14 -4.45 8.92
CA ALA A 99 -10.15 -3.00 8.84
C ALA A 99 -8.72 -2.47 8.62
N SER A 100 -8.59 -1.43 7.79
CA SER A 100 -7.33 -0.77 7.51
C SER A 100 -7.03 0.35 8.49
N GLY A 101 -8.04 0.81 9.23
CA GLY A 101 -7.91 1.84 10.25
C GLY A 101 -9.14 1.93 11.15
N TYR A 102 -8.95 2.61 12.28
CA TYR A 102 -9.97 2.87 13.28
C TYR A 102 -9.75 4.26 13.88
N VAL A 103 -10.69 5.17 13.67
CA VAL A 103 -10.60 6.56 14.10
C VAL A 103 -11.78 6.89 15.01
N LEU A 104 -11.48 7.38 16.20
CA LEU A 104 -12.52 7.80 17.15
C LEU A 104 -13.04 9.20 16.82
N LYS A 105 -14.35 9.36 16.88
CA LYS A 105 -15.01 10.68 16.88
C LYS A 105 -14.73 11.41 18.21
N PRO A 106 -14.58 12.76 18.25
CA PRO A 106 -14.74 13.68 17.12
C PRO A 106 -13.60 13.58 16.11
N LEU A 107 -13.95 13.70 14.82
CA LEU A 107 -12.98 13.60 13.73
C LEU A 107 -12.08 14.82 13.74
N ASP A 108 -10.78 14.59 13.67
CA ASP A 108 -9.74 15.59 13.60
C ASP A 108 -8.68 15.23 12.56
N LYS A 109 -7.55 15.94 12.56
CA LYS A 109 -6.42 15.68 11.64
C LYS A 109 -5.76 14.32 11.81
N LYS A 110 -6.09 13.53 12.85
CA LYS A 110 -5.62 12.14 12.96
C LYS A 110 -6.15 11.27 11.82
N LEU A 111 -7.31 11.64 11.26
CA LEU A 111 -7.81 10.98 10.05
C LEU A 111 -6.81 11.09 8.88
N TYR A 112 -6.06 12.20 8.78
CA TYR A 112 -5.08 12.40 7.70
C TYR A 112 -3.95 11.38 7.75
N CYS A 113 -3.38 11.11 8.94
CA CYS A 113 -2.34 10.09 9.08
C CYS A 113 -2.85 8.72 8.61
N CYS A 114 -4.05 8.34 9.03
CA CYS A 114 -4.67 7.08 8.60
C CYS A 114 -4.89 7.03 7.07
N LEU A 115 -5.35 8.14 6.49
CA LEU A 115 -5.57 8.23 5.04
C LEU A 115 -4.24 8.25 4.26
N ASP A 116 -3.20 8.90 4.77
CA ASP A 116 -1.86 8.92 4.15
C ASP A 116 -1.27 7.51 4.11
N ASP A 117 -1.28 6.77 5.23
CA ASP A 117 -0.81 5.39 5.29
C ASP A 117 -1.54 4.48 4.29
N ILE A 118 -2.86 4.64 4.20
CA ILE A 118 -3.69 3.86 3.29
C ILE A 118 -3.41 4.25 1.83
N TYR A 119 -3.37 5.53 1.52
CA TYR A 119 -3.12 6.05 0.18
C TYR A 119 -1.77 5.57 -0.35
N GLU A 120 -0.71 5.70 0.45
CA GLU A 120 0.61 5.18 0.12
C GLU A 120 0.58 3.66 -0.11
N SER A 121 -0.13 2.91 0.75
CA SER A 121 -0.24 1.46 0.57
C SER A 121 -0.95 1.05 -0.73
N ILE A 122 -1.89 1.85 -1.20
CA ILE A 122 -2.59 1.64 -2.47
C ILE A 122 -1.67 2.01 -3.64
N GLU A 123 -1.02 3.19 -3.60
CA GLU A 123 -0.06 3.60 -4.63
C GLU A 123 1.07 2.59 -4.76
N ASP A 124 1.67 2.15 -3.67
CA ASP A 124 2.73 1.13 -3.68
C ASP A 124 2.23 -0.21 -4.26
N SER A 125 0.96 -0.54 -4.05
CA SER A 125 0.36 -1.77 -4.61
C SER A 125 0.12 -1.68 -6.11
N THR A 126 0.02 -0.48 -6.68
CA THR A 126 -0.19 -0.27 -8.11
C THR A 126 1.11 -0.11 -8.90
N LYS A 127 2.22 0.18 -8.22
CA LYS A 127 3.53 0.30 -8.88
C LYS A 127 3.99 -1.03 -9.47
N TYR A 128 4.33 -1.03 -10.73
CA TYR A 128 4.81 -2.22 -11.44
C TYR A 128 5.90 -1.87 -12.45
N ILE A 129 6.68 -2.87 -12.83
CA ILE A 129 7.55 -2.81 -14.00
C ILE A 129 7.09 -3.83 -15.05
N LEU A 130 7.42 -3.53 -16.30
CA LEU A 130 7.30 -4.48 -17.40
C LEU A 130 8.64 -5.16 -17.60
N VAL A 131 8.68 -6.46 -17.38
CA VAL A 131 9.85 -7.31 -17.59
C VAL A 131 9.64 -8.10 -18.88
N LYS A 132 10.50 -7.85 -19.87
CA LYS A 132 10.45 -8.54 -21.16
C LYS A 132 11.37 -9.73 -21.13
N ASP A 133 10.85 -10.91 -21.42
CA ASP A 133 11.62 -12.07 -21.82
C ASP A 133 11.59 -12.28 -23.35
N ALA A 134 12.07 -13.42 -23.83
CA ALA A 134 12.12 -13.69 -25.29
C ALA A 134 10.73 -13.75 -25.95
N ASN A 135 9.67 -14.13 -25.20
CA ASN A 135 8.35 -14.45 -25.76
C ASN A 135 7.21 -13.63 -25.13
N PHE A 136 7.40 -13.11 -23.92
CA PHE A 136 6.34 -12.48 -23.14
C PHE A 136 6.78 -11.16 -22.52
N VAL A 137 5.79 -10.36 -22.17
CA VAL A 137 5.96 -9.17 -21.31
C VAL A 137 5.22 -9.44 -20.02
N HIS A 138 5.96 -9.54 -18.93
CA HIS A 138 5.42 -9.75 -17.59
C HIS A 138 5.18 -8.42 -16.91
N ARG A 139 3.97 -8.19 -16.40
CA ARG A 139 3.70 -7.10 -15.47
C ARG A 139 4.03 -7.58 -14.06
N VAL A 140 5.05 -6.99 -13.45
CA VAL A 140 5.56 -7.41 -12.15
C VAL A 140 5.39 -6.26 -11.16
N GLU A 141 4.59 -6.46 -10.13
CA GLU A 141 4.41 -5.48 -9.07
C GLU A 141 5.71 -5.33 -8.27
N LEU A 142 6.13 -4.07 -8.02
CA LEU A 142 7.39 -3.78 -7.34
C LEU A 142 7.47 -4.43 -5.96
N ARG A 143 6.36 -4.44 -5.23
CA ARG A 143 6.28 -5.06 -3.91
C ARG A 143 6.57 -6.57 -3.91
N ASN A 144 6.41 -7.24 -5.05
CA ASN A 144 6.65 -8.68 -5.17
C ASN A 144 8.10 -9.00 -5.55
N ILE A 145 8.91 -8.02 -5.94
CA ILE A 145 10.32 -8.21 -6.25
C ILE A 145 11.13 -8.16 -4.96
N GLU A 146 11.91 -9.20 -4.66
CA GLU A 146 12.89 -9.16 -3.58
C GLU A 146 14.22 -8.56 -4.03
N TYR A 147 14.71 -9.00 -5.18
CA TYR A 147 15.91 -8.46 -5.79
C TYR A 147 15.98 -8.82 -7.27
N ALA A 148 16.85 -8.11 -7.98
CA ALA A 148 17.23 -8.43 -9.35
C ALA A 148 18.74 -8.68 -9.44
N GLU A 149 19.12 -9.70 -10.20
CA GLU A 149 20.52 -10.11 -10.39
C GLU A 149 20.90 -10.08 -11.86
N ALA A 150 22.02 -9.43 -12.17
CA ALA A 150 22.63 -9.47 -13.50
C ALA A 150 23.38 -10.79 -13.68
N GLN A 151 22.94 -11.61 -14.63
CA GLN A 151 23.60 -12.87 -15.01
C GLN A 151 24.00 -12.85 -16.50
N GLY A 152 25.24 -12.47 -16.76
CA GLY A 152 25.74 -12.30 -18.13
C GLY A 152 25.01 -11.18 -18.88
N LYS A 153 24.26 -11.54 -19.94
CA LYS A 153 23.47 -10.59 -20.74
C LYS A 153 22.02 -10.46 -20.27
N HIS A 154 21.64 -11.18 -19.23
CA HIS A 154 20.26 -11.25 -18.72
C HIS A 154 20.15 -10.69 -17.31
N VAL A 155 18.94 -10.35 -16.94
CA VAL A 155 18.59 -10.01 -15.56
C VAL A 155 17.57 -11.03 -15.06
N ILE A 156 17.77 -11.56 -13.86
CA ILE A 156 16.81 -12.43 -13.20
C ILE A 156 16.18 -11.68 -12.05
N PHE A 157 14.86 -11.56 -12.07
CA PHE A 157 14.07 -11.04 -10.98
C PHE A 157 13.64 -12.19 -10.08
N PHE A 158 13.94 -12.07 -8.80
CA PHE A 158 13.54 -13.02 -7.77
C PHE A 158 12.35 -12.43 -7.00
N LEU A 159 11.25 -13.19 -6.98
CA LEU A 159 9.99 -12.74 -6.41
C LEU A 159 9.75 -13.33 -5.01
N SER A 160 8.92 -12.66 -4.22
CA SER A 160 8.58 -13.06 -2.84
C SER A 160 7.87 -14.42 -2.74
N ASP A 161 7.23 -14.88 -3.81
CA ASP A 161 6.62 -16.20 -3.94
C ASP A 161 7.62 -17.29 -4.40
N LYS A 162 8.93 -16.96 -4.44
CA LYS A 162 10.04 -17.79 -4.91
C LYS A 162 10.06 -18.04 -6.42
N ASN A 163 9.15 -17.45 -7.19
CA ASN A 163 9.23 -17.48 -8.65
C ASN A 163 10.36 -16.58 -9.14
N GLN A 164 10.80 -16.86 -10.37
CA GLN A 164 11.84 -16.10 -11.06
C GLN A 164 11.36 -15.71 -12.46
N ILE A 165 11.70 -14.48 -12.85
CA ILE A 165 11.42 -13.99 -14.20
C ILE A 165 12.76 -13.57 -14.82
N LYS A 166 13.10 -14.19 -15.96
CA LYS A 166 14.31 -13.88 -16.70
C LYS A 166 14.02 -12.83 -17.74
N SER A 167 14.73 -11.71 -17.67
CA SER A 167 14.63 -10.65 -18.67
C SER A 167 15.66 -10.80 -19.76
N SER A 168 15.27 -10.45 -20.99
CA SER A 168 16.17 -10.27 -22.13
C SER A 168 16.80 -8.87 -22.19
N GLU A 169 16.30 -7.91 -21.41
CA GLU A 169 16.86 -6.55 -21.34
C GLU A 169 18.09 -6.51 -20.43
N PRO A 170 19.08 -5.64 -20.72
CA PRO A 170 20.29 -5.52 -19.90
C PRO A 170 20.00 -4.83 -18.56
N PHE A 171 20.87 -5.05 -17.59
CA PHE A 171 20.70 -4.62 -16.19
C PHE A 171 20.53 -3.11 -16.04
N TYR A 172 21.26 -2.29 -16.79
CA TYR A 172 21.17 -0.81 -16.70
C TYR A 172 19.77 -0.28 -17.00
N VAL A 173 18.97 -0.97 -17.84
CA VAL A 173 17.57 -0.57 -18.12
C VAL A 173 16.71 -0.61 -16.86
N TYR A 174 17.02 -1.53 -15.96
CA TYR A 174 16.29 -1.67 -14.69
C TYR A 174 16.86 -0.79 -13.58
N GLU A 175 18.15 -0.42 -13.64
CA GLU A 175 18.73 0.59 -12.74
C GLU A 175 18.04 1.94 -12.90
N ASP A 176 17.66 2.30 -14.12
CA ASP A 176 16.95 3.56 -14.41
C ASP A 176 15.47 3.51 -13.99
N LYS A 177 14.85 2.32 -14.02
CA LYS A 177 13.44 2.13 -13.70
C LYS A 177 13.15 1.87 -12.22
N LEU A 178 14.12 1.37 -11.50
CA LEU A 178 14.00 0.96 -10.09
C LEU A 178 14.93 1.81 -9.22
N SER A 179 14.38 2.85 -8.64
CA SER A 179 15.13 3.83 -7.84
C SER A 179 14.92 3.63 -6.33
N VAL A 180 15.68 4.37 -5.53
CA VAL A 180 15.50 4.42 -4.06
C VAL A 180 14.09 4.90 -3.70
N LYS A 181 13.50 5.81 -4.48
CA LYS A 181 12.12 6.27 -4.27
C LYS A 181 11.09 5.16 -4.44
N ASP A 182 11.42 4.12 -5.21
CA ASP A 182 10.59 2.94 -5.41
C ASP A 182 10.96 1.80 -4.44
N GLY A 183 11.87 2.08 -3.49
CA GLY A 183 12.36 1.11 -2.51
C GLY A 183 13.50 0.23 -2.99
N PHE A 184 14.13 0.52 -4.14
CA PHE A 184 15.22 -0.30 -4.68
C PHE A 184 16.57 0.39 -4.54
N PHE A 185 17.57 -0.41 -4.18
CA PHE A 185 18.95 0.06 -4.03
C PHE A 185 19.94 -0.83 -4.76
N LYS A 186 20.85 -0.22 -5.52
CA LYS A 186 21.97 -0.93 -6.18
C LYS A 186 23.08 -1.19 -5.19
N CYS A 187 23.02 -2.30 -4.48
CA CYS A 187 24.02 -2.66 -3.46
C CYS A 187 25.32 -3.26 -4.04
N HIS A 188 25.29 -3.72 -5.28
CA HIS A 188 26.43 -4.30 -5.98
C HIS A 188 26.30 -4.05 -7.49
N ARG A 189 27.42 -4.14 -8.23
CA ARG A 189 27.40 -3.98 -9.71
C ARG A 189 26.42 -4.91 -10.45
N SER A 190 26.01 -6.01 -9.80
CA SER A 190 25.14 -7.02 -10.36
C SER A 190 23.82 -7.20 -9.57
N TYR A 191 23.56 -6.41 -8.56
CA TYR A 191 22.39 -6.59 -7.71
C TYR A 191 21.65 -5.27 -7.43
N LEU A 192 20.33 -5.30 -7.66
CA LEU A 192 19.35 -4.34 -7.17
C LEU A 192 18.51 -5.05 -6.11
N VAL A 193 18.44 -4.54 -4.89
CA VAL A 193 17.69 -5.11 -3.78
C VAL A 193 16.50 -4.23 -3.44
N ASN A 194 15.37 -4.85 -3.13
CA ASN A 194 14.21 -4.16 -2.57
C ASN A 194 14.42 -4.00 -1.05
N ILE A 195 14.58 -2.77 -0.58
CA ILE A 195 14.86 -2.43 0.82
C ILE A 195 13.74 -2.95 1.74
N TYR A 196 12.48 -2.89 1.31
CA TYR A 196 11.33 -3.38 2.08
C TYR A 196 11.29 -4.91 2.23
N ARG A 197 12.10 -5.64 1.46
CA ARG A 197 12.22 -7.11 1.49
C ARG A 197 13.47 -7.61 2.20
N ILE A 198 14.17 -6.74 2.90
CA ILE A 198 15.33 -7.09 3.72
C ILE A 198 14.87 -7.59 5.08
N SER A 199 15.47 -8.68 5.56
CA SER A 199 15.30 -9.20 6.92
C SER A 199 16.40 -8.69 7.86
N GLN A 200 17.65 -8.65 7.38
CA GLN A 200 18.82 -8.15 8.10
C GLN A 200 19.96 -7.82 7.14
N TYR A 201 20.92 -7.04 7.60
CA TYR A 201 22.14 -6.78 6.83
C TYR A 201 23.38 -6.68 7.71
N THR A 202 24.54 -6.85 7.10
CA THR A 202 25.87 -6.62 7.65
C THR A 202 26.65 -5.67 6.71
N PRO A 203 27.83 -5.17 7.10
CA PRO A 203 28.62 -4.36 6.17
C PRO A 203 29.01 -5.04 4.86
N LYS A 204 28.86 -6.34 4.74
CA LYS A 204 29.29 -7.13 3.56
C LYS A 204 28.16 -7.77 2.79
N GLU A 205 27.02 -8.01 3.43
CA GLU A 205 25.91 -8.74 2.81
C GLU A 205 24.54 -8.31 3.37
N ILE A 206 23.54 -8.45 2.53
CA ILE A 206 22.12 -8.27 2.83
C ILE A 206 21.48 -9.66 2.82
N THR A 207 20.62 -9.94 3.79
CA THR A 207 19.76 -11.13 3.78
C THR A 207 18.32 -10.70 3.50
N THR A 208 17.73 -11.27 2.45
CA THR A 208 16.32 -11.00 2.10
C THR A 208 15.37 -11.75 3.02
N ARG A 209 14.07 -11.46 2.94
CA ARG A 209 13.04 -12.19 3.71
C ARG A 209 12.93 -13.66 3.31
N SER A 210 13.25 -14.01 2.06
CA SER A 210 13.34 -15.41 1.63
C SER A 210 14.60 -16.13 2.10
N GLY A 211 15.55 -15.41 2.74
CA GLY A 211 16.82 -15.94 3.26
C GLY A 211 17.97 -15.90 2.25
N CYS A 212 17.79 -15.28 1.08
CA CYS A 212 18.87 -15.13 0.12
C CYS A 212 19.91 -14.11 0.61
N ARG A 213 21.20 -14.40 0.40
CA ARG A 213 22.32 -13.53 0.77
C ARG A 213 22.86 -12.82 -0.45
N ILE A 214 22.84 -11.50 -0.42
CA ILE A 214 23.24 -10.60 -1.51
C ILE A 214 24.46 -9.79 -1.05
N PRO A 215 25.56 -9.76 -1.82
CA PRO A 215 26.75 -9.01 -1.44
C PRO A 215 26.52 -7.49 -1.53
N ILE A 216 27.07 -6.74 -0.58
CA ILE A 216 27.18 -5.27 -0.66
C ILE A 216 28.60 -4.91 -1.06
N SER A 217 28.75 -4.03 -2.05
CA SER A 217 30.06 -3.49 -2.38
C SER A 217 30.54 -2.51 -1.28
N ARG A 218 31.86 -2.44 -1.04
CA ARG A 218 32.43 -1.54 -0.01
C ARG A 218 32.05 -0.07 -0.23
N THR A 219 31.94 0.33 -1.48
CA THR A 219 31.58 1.71 -1.85
C THR A 219 30.10 2.01 -1.65
N ALA A 220 29.23 1.01 -1.82
CA ALA A 220 27.77 1.19 -1.70
C ALA A 220 27.26 1.09 -0.24
N HIS A 221 28.06 0.53 0.69
CA HIS A 221 27.59 0.23 2.05
C HIS A 221 27.05 1.47 2.78
N LYS A 222 27.81 2.58 2.76
CA LYS A 222 27.42 3.81 3.47
C LYS A 222 26.17 4.46 2.89
N GLU A 223 26.06 4.50 1.57
CA GLU A 223 24.87 5.00 0.87
C GLU A 223 23.66 4.09 1.10
N PHE A 224 23.89 2.77 1.15
CA PHE A 224 22.86 1.80 1.49
C PHE A 224 22.30 2.02 2.90
N GLU A 225 23.18 2.20 3.91
CA GLU A 225 22.72 2.47 5.27
C GLU A 225 21.85 3.72 5.33
N THR A 226 22.27 4.81 4.68
CA THR A 226 21.49 6.04 4.62
C THR A 226 20.12 5.79 3.99
N ALA A 227 20.07 5.18 2.81
CA ALA A 227 18.81 4.87 2.13
C ALA A 227 17.91 3.92 2.93
N TYR A 228 18.51 2.92 3.60
CA TYR A 228 17.78 1.99 4.46
C TYR A 228 17.12 2.70 5.64
N PHE A 229 17.88 3.57 6.34
CA PHE A 229 17.33 4.32 7.46
C PHE A 229 16.27 5.33 7.02
N GLU A 230 16.49 6.09 5.97
CA GLU A 230 15.51 7.03 5.43
C GLU A 230 14.19 6.31 5.08
N LEU A 231 14.23 5.21 4.33
CA LEU A 231 13.03 4.49 3.93
C LEU A 231 12.33 3.73 5.07
N MET A 232 13.07 3.28 6.09
CA MET A 232 12.51 2.45 7.16
C MET A 232 12.06 3.26 8.37
N PHE A 233 12.63 4.45 8.61
CA PHE A 233 12.37 5.25 9.81
C PHE A 233 11.68 6.59 9.52
N ASP A 234 11.81 7.16 8.31
CA ASP A 234 11.11 8.41 7.93
C ASP A 234 9.56 8.27 7.95
N ARG A 235 9.08 7.03 7.98
CA ARG A 235 7.63 6.70 8.08
C ARG A 235 7.11 6.64 9.53
N ARG A 236 7.91 6.90 10.57
CA ARG A 236 7.50 6.72 11.98
C ARG A 236 7.51 7.98 12.83
N ASP A 237 7.97 9.10 12.31
CA ASP A 237 8.16 10.35 13.08
C ASP A 237 7.30 11.53 12.58
N ILE A 238 6.09 11.27 12.05
CA ILE A 238 5.12 12.34 11.78
C ILE A 238 3.78 11.99 12.44
#